data_55ec0c296e49b6229fca01755dd52681
#
_entry.id   55ec0c296e49b6229fca01755dd52681
#
_cell.length_a   1.000
_cell.length_b   1.000
_cell.length_c   1.000
_cell.angle_alpha   90.00
_cell.angle_beta   90.00
_cell.angle_gamma   90.00
#
_symmetry.space_group_name_H-M   'P 1'
#
loop_
_entity.id
_entity.type
_entity.pdbx_description
1 polymer ?
#
loop_
_entity_poly.entity_id
_entity_poly.type
_entity_poly.pdbx_seq_one_letter_code
_entity_poly.pdbx_strand_id
1 'polypeptide(L)'
;EGARVLELGCGSGCVSLGLAARHPSVEVHAIDSSARAVDCLKRAAVHNELPNLTVALEADGRVPDPGGYDLVLANPPYYADFRIAEMFVESARIALAPGGTLLIVTKQPSWYLEHLPDTWSNVAQELVKGYHLIEAVRT
;
A
#
# COMPACT_ATOMS: atom_id res chain seq x y z
N GLU A 1 17.40 -10.26 6.85
CA GLU A 1 15.98 -10.42 6.46
C GLU A 1 15.62 -9.25 5.57
N GLY A 2 14.93 -9.53 4.47
CA GLY A 2 14.46 -8.49 3.55
C GLY A 2 13.27 -7.71 4.12
N ALA A 3 13.05 -6.49 3.63
CA ALA A 3 11.89 -5.68 4.01
C ALA A 3 10.57 -6.36 3.58
N ARG A 4 9.52 -6.14 4.35
CA ARG A 4 8.17 -6.61 4.07
C ARG A 4 7.28 -5.44 3.67
N VAL A 5 6.67 -5.56 2.50
CA VAL A 5 5.85 -4.51 1.90
C VAL A 5 4.43 -5.01 1.68
N LEU A 6 3.45 -4.19 2.05
CA LEU A 6 2.05 -4.41 1.75
C LEU A 6 1.54 -3.35 0.78
N GLU A 7 0.91 -3.75 -0.33
CA GLU A 7 0.16 -2.84 -1.20
C GLU A 7 -1.34 -3.01 -0.94
N LEU A 8 -1.98 -1.92 -0.54
CA LEU A 8 -3.43 -1.84 -0.33
C LEU A 8 -4.13 -1.43 -1.62
N GLY A 9 -5.10 -2.23 -2.06
CA GLY A 9 -5.84 -1.95 -3.29
C GLY A 9 -4.95 -2.07 -4.52
N CYS A 10 -4.33 -3.22 -4.72
CA CYS A 10 -3.30 -3.42 -5.76
C CYS A 10 -3.79 -3.25 -7.20
N GLY A 11 -5.08 -3.34 -7.48
CA GLY A 11 -5.65 -3.22 -8.82
C GLY A 11 -4.96 -4.15 -9.83
N SER A 12 -4.42 -3.59 -10.91
CA SER A 12 -3.67 -4.34 -11.93
C SER A 12 -2.34 -4.92 -11.44
N GLY A 13 -1.83 -4.43 -10.30
CA GLY A 13 -0.62 -4.94 -9.66
C GLY A 13 0.69 -4.45 -10.24
N CYS A 14 0.69 -3.41 -11.07
CA CYS A 14 1.92 -2.88 -11.68
C CYS A 14 3.00 -2.52 -10.66
N VAL A 15 2.62 -1.92 -9.53
CA VAL A 15 3.55 -1.53 -8.48
C VAL A 15 4.14 -2.75 -7.80
N SER A 16 3.31 -3.69 -7.35
CA SER A 16 3.75 -4.93 -6.70
C SER A 16 4.60 -5.79 -7.60
N LEU A 17 4.22 -5.95 -8.88
CA LEU A 17 5.01 -6.69 -9.87
C LEU A 17 6.40 -6.06 -10.07
N GLY A 18 6.44 -4.75 -10.29
CA GLY A 18 7.69 -4.02 -10.50
C GLY A 18 8.61 -4.07 -9.29
N LEU A 19 8.05 -3.91 -8.09
CA LEU A 19 8.79 -3.98 -6.84
C LEU A 19 9.38 -5.37 -6.60
N ALA A 20 8.56 -6.41 -6.72
CA ALA A 20 8.99 -7.78 -6.51
C ALA A 20 10.07 -8.21 -7.52
N ALA A 21 9.92 -7.82 -8.80
CA ALA A 21 10.87 -8.15 -9.84
C ALA A 21 12.23 -7.48 -9.65
N ARG A 22 12.23 -6.21 -9.22
CA ARG A 22 13.46 -5.43 -9.04
C ARG A 22 14.19 -5.73 -7.74
N HIS A 23 13.47 -6.21 -6.74
CA HIS A 23 13.99 -6.43 -5.38
C HIS A 23 13.65 -7.85 -4.90
N PRO A 24 14.37 -8.88 -5.38
CA PRO A 24 14.06 -10.28 -5.04
C PRO A 24 14.15 -10.61 -3.54
N SER A 25 14.86 -9.82 -2.75
CA SER A 25 14.98 -9.98 -1.29
C SER A 25 13.82 -9.35 -0.51
N VAL A 26 12.97 -8.57 -1.17
CA VAL A 26 11.80 -7.93 -0.55
C VAL A 26 10.61 -8.87 -0.65
N GLU A 27 9.91 -9.07 0.45
CA GLU A 27 8.64 -9.81 0.49
C GLU A 27 7.49 -8.84 0.21
N VAL A 28 6.78 -9.02 -0.90
CA VAL A 28 5.69 -8.15 -1.31
C VAL A 28 4.36 -8.88 -1.14
N HIS A 29 3.46 -8.30 -0.37
CA HIS A 29 2.07 -8.73 -0.25
C HIS A 29 1.18 -7.70 -0.94
N ALA A 30 0.30 -8.14 -1.83
CA ALA A 30 -0.69 -7.29 -2.50
C ALA A 30 -2.08 -7.75 -2.15
N ILE A 31 -2.95 -6.84 -1.76
CA ILE A 31 -4.35 -7.15 -1.44
C ILE A 31 -5.30 -6.26 -2.22
N ASP A 32 -6.47 -6.81 -2.55
CA ASP A 32 -7.56 -6.09 -3.19
C ASP A 32 -8.90 -6.74 -2.83
N SER A 33 -9.97 -5.98 -2.85
CA SER A 33 -11.32 -6.48 -2.64
C SER A 33 -11.96 -7.06 -3.91
N SER A 34 -11.33 -6.88 -5.06
CA SER A 34 -11.77 -7.42 -6.34
C SER A 34 -11.15 -8.79 -6.60
N ALA A 35 -11.98 -9.82 -6.66
CA ALA A 35 -11.54 -11.17 -7.01
C ALA A 35 -10.86 -11.23 -8.39
N ARG A 36 -11.34 -10.41 -9.34
CA ARG A 36 -10.77 -10.31 -10.69
C ARG A 36 -9.36 -9.72 -10.68
N ALA A 37 -9.13 -8.66 -9.91
CA ALA A 37 -7.81 -8.06 -9.76
C ALA A 37 -6.83 -9.04 -9.11
N VAL A 38 -7.26 -9.72 -8.07
CA VAL A 38 -6.46 -10.73 -7.36
C VAL A 38 -6.07 -11.89 -8.28
N ASP A 39 -7.02 -12.44 -9.04
CA ASP A 39 -6.75 -13.53 -9.99
C ASP A 39 -5.76 -13.10 -11.07
N CYS A 40 -5.95 -11.91 -11.62
CA CYS A 40 -5.05 -11.35 -12.64
C CYS A 40 -3.61 -11.22 -12.11
N LEU A 41 -3.44 -10.67 -10.91
CA LEU A 41 -2.11 -10.47 -10.32
C LEU A 41 -1.46 -11.80 -9.90
N LYS A 42 -2.22 -12.76 -9.40
CA LYS A 42 -1.71 -14.11 -9.12
C LYS A 42 -1.13 -14.78 -10.37
N ARG A 43 -1.84 -14.68 -11.49
CA ARG A 43 -1.36 -15.20 -12.78
C ARG A 43 -0.09 -14.48 -13.24
N ALA A 44 -0.04 -13.16 -13.11
CA ALA A 44 1.12 -12.38 -13.47
C ALA A 44 2.35 -12.73 -12.60
N ALA A 45 2.16 -12.96 -11.31
CA ALA A 45 3.23 -13.39 -10.42
C ALA A 45 3.83 -14.73 -10.83
N VAL A 46 2.99 -15.71 -11.19
CA VAL A 46 3.43 -17.01 -11.68
C VAL A 46 4.14 -16.89 -13.03
N HIS A 47 3.55 -16.15 -13.97
CA HIS A 47 4.11 -15.93 -15.31
C HIS A 47 5.49 -15.26 -15.27
N ASN A 48 5.71 -14.35 -14.34
CA ASN A 48 6.97 -13.63 -14.17
C ASN A 48 7.92 -14.29 -13.17
N GLU A 49 7.57 -15.48 -12.67
CA GLU A 49 8.39 -16.24 -11.73
C GLU A 49 8.81 -15.43 -10.49
N LEU A 50 7.82 -14.80 -9.85
CA LEU A 50 8.02 -13.93 -8.67
C LEU A 50 7.59 -14.63 -7.36
N PRO A 51 8.44 -15.49 -6.77
CA PRO A 51 8.08 -16.21 -5.54
C PRO A 51 7.97 -15.29 -4.31
N ASN A 52 8.52 -14.08 -4.38
CA ASN A 52 8.46 -13.06 -3.33
C ASN A 52 7.21 -12.18 -3.40
N LEU A 53 6.27 -12.45 -4.30
CA LEU A 53 4.98 -11.76 -4.40
C LEU A 53 3.84 -12.70 -4.00
N THR A 54 3.10 -12.31 -2.96
CA THR A 54 1.88 -12.99 -2.50
C THR A 54 0.68 -12.06 -2.73
N VAL A 55 -0.42 -12.62 -3.23
CA VAL A 55 -1.64 -11.86 -3.54
C VAL A 55 -2.82 -12.48 -2.82
N ALA A 56 -3.64 -11.66 -2.16
CA ALA A 56 -4.80 -12.13 -1.40
C ALA A 56 -6.04 -11.26 -1.66
N LEU A 57 -7.21 -11.90 -1.62
CA LEU A 57 -8.51 -11.24 -1.61
C LEU A 57 -8.83 -10.81 -0.18
N GLU A 58 -8.88 -9.51 0.07
CA GLU A 58 -9.23 -8.94 1.35
C GLU A 58 -10.19 -7.76 1.19
N ALA A 59 -11.15 -7.67 2.07
CA ALA A 59 -12.15 -6.60 2.08
C ALA A 59 -12.26 -5.99 3.48
N ASP A 60 -12.98 -4.88 3.56
CA ASP A 60 -13.32 -4.19 4.82
C ASP A 60 -12.11 -3.77 5.67
N GLY A 61 -11.01 -3.44 5.01
CA GLY A 61 -9.80 -2.95 5.67
C GLY A 61 -9.00 -4.02 6.43
N ARG A 62 -9.26 -5.29 6.19
CA ARG A 62 -8.51 -6.39 6.81
C ARG A 62 -7.06 -6.42 6.34
N VAL A 63 -6.18 -6.77 7.25
CA VAL A 63 -4.74 -6.84 7.01
C VAL A 63 -4.26 -8.27 7.32
N PRO A 64 -3.48 -8.89 6.41
CA PRO A 64 -3.05 -10.29 6.57
C PRO A 64 -2.16 -10.53 7.80
N ASP A 65 -1.30 -9.57 8.14
CA ASP A 65 -0.32 -9.72 9.22
C ASP A 65 -0.13 -8.38 9.95
N PRO A 66 -0.97 -8.08 10.95
CA PRO A 66 -0.89 -6.84 11.70
C PRO A 66 0.47 -6.61 12.36
N GLY A 67 1.05 -5.43 12.15
CA GLY A 67 2.36 -5.06 12.70
C GLY A 67 3.55 -5.73 12.03
N GLY A 68 3.33 -6.46 10.94
CA GLY A 68 4.36 -7.24 10.26
C GLY A 68 5.06 -6.55 9.08
N TYR A 69 4.69 -5.33 8.72
CA TYR A 69 5.21 -4.67 7.52
C TYR A 69 6.08 -3.46 7.84
N ASP A 70 7.12 -3.28 7.03
CA ASP A 70 8.02 -2.12 7.09
C ASP A 70 7.53 -0.95 6.24
N LEU A 71 6.81 -1.27 5.15
CA LEU A 71 6.28 -0.29 4.21
C LEU A 71 4.87 -0.69 3.77
N VAL A 72 3.96 0.27 3.76
CA VAL A 72 2.63 0.13 3.13
C VAL A 72 2.52 1.13 1.98
N LEU A 73 2.11 0.63 0.83
CA LEU A 73 1.84 1.40 -0.37
C LEU A 73 0.34 1.48 -0.60
N ALA A 74 -0.16 2.67 -0.94
CA ALA A 74 -1.56 2.87 -1.25
C ALA A 74 -1.77 3.93 -2.34
N ASN A 75 -2.72 3.67 -3.22
CA ASN A 75 -3.24 4.64 -4.17
C ASN A 75 -4.78 4.66 -4.04
N PRO A 76 -5.31 5.30 -2.98
CA PRO A 76 -6.73 5.26 -2.71
C PRO A 76 -7.55 5.97 -3.80
N PRO A 77 -8.74 5.46 -4.15
CA PRO A 77 -9.63 6.14 -5.09
C PRO A 77 -10.13 7.48 -4.53
N TYR A 78 -10.44 8.41 -5.42
CA TYR A 78 -10.82 9.80 -5.07
C TYR A 78 -12.30 9.99 -4.76
N TYR A 79 -13.12 8.96 -4.91
CA TYR A 79 -14.55 9.00 -4.62
C TYR A 79 -14.87 8.56 -3.19
N ALA A 80 -16.14 8.59 -2.81
CA ALA A 80 -16.64 8.17 -1.50
C ALA A 80 -16.26 9.08 -0.32
N ASP A 81 -16.12 10.37 -0.56
CA ASP A 81 -15.89 11.40 0.49
C ASP A 81 -14.74 11.04 1.44
N PHE A 82 -13.65 10.52 0.90
CA PHE A 82 -12.46 10.08 1.64
C PHE A 82 -12.67 8.94 2.65
N ARG A 83 -13.84 8.30 2.73
CA ARG A 83 -14.05 7.15 3.61
C ARG A 83 -13.13 5.98 3.27
N ILE A 84 -12.85 5.78 1.98
CA ILE A 84 -11.89 4.76 1.55
C ILE A 84 -10.47 5.18 1.91
N ALA A 85 -10.13 6.47 1.81
CA ALA A 85 -8.85 6.98 2.25
C ALA A 85 -8.64 6.77 3.76
N GLU A 86 -9.64 7.06 4.58
CA GLU A 86 -9.62 6.78 6.02
C GLU A 86 -9.39 5.30 6.32
N MET A 87 -10.11 4.42 5.61
CA MET A 87 -9.94 2.97 5.75
C MET A 87 -8.54 2.53 5.38
N PHE A 88 -7.96 3.06 4.30
CA PHE A 88 -6.60 2.72 3.88
C PHE A 88 -5.55 3.21 4.89
N VAL A 89 -5.70 4.41 5.41
CA VAL A 89 -4.81 4.96 6.45
C VAL A 89 -4.88 4.12 7.74
N GLU A 90 -6.07 3.73 8.16
CA GLU A 90 -6.24 2.87 9.34
C GLU A 90 -5.70 1.46 9.11
N SER A 91 -5.95 0.87 7.94
CA SER A 91 -5.38 -0.43 7.56
C SER A 91 -3.85 -0.38 7.55
N ALA A 92 -3.28 0.71 7.02
CA ALA A 92 -1.82 0.91 7.04
C ALA A 92 -1.28 1.02 8.47
N ARG A 93 -1.98 1.71 9.35
CA ARG A 93 -1.60 1.83 10.77
C ARG A 93 -1.60 0.48 11.48
N ILE A 94 -2.56 -0.37 11.14
CA ILE A 94 -2.64 -1.75 11.67
C ILE A 94 -1.52 -2.62 11.10
N ALA A 95 -1.25 -2.50 9.80
CA ALA A 95 -0.28 -3.34 9.09
C ALA A 95 1.17 -3.06 9.46
N LEU A 96 1.52 -1.78 9.60
CA LEU A 96 2.91 -1.37 9.81
C LEU A 96 3.43 -1.74 11.20
N ALA A 97 4.69 -2.15 11.26
CA ALA A 97 5.46 -2.15 12.50
C ALA A 97 5.66 -0.71 13.01
N PRO A 98 5.87 -0.51 14.32
CA PRO A 98 6.28 0.81 14.84
C PRO A 98 7.52 1.32 14.09
N GLY A 99 7.47 2.58 13.63
CA GLY A 99 8.51 3.17 12.79
C GLY A 99 8.43 2.81 11.31
N GLY A 100 7.48 1.96 10.91
CA GLY A 100 7.22 1.65 9.49
C GLY A 100 6.62 2.83 8.74
N THR A 101 6.75 2.81 7.42
CA THR A 101 6.39 3.92 6.55
C THR A 101 5.12 3.63 5.74
N LEU A 102 4.22 4.61 5.69
CA LEU A 102 3.10 4.68 4.75
C LEU A 102 3.50 5.59 3.58
N LEU A 103 3.31 5.11 2.36
CA LEU A 103 3.48 5.90 1.14
C LEU A 103 2.18 5.91 0.35
N ILE A 104 1.64 7.10 0.14
CA ILE A 104 0.39 7.31 -0.61
C ILE A 104 0.68 8.07 -1.90
N VAL A 105 0.12 7.59 -3.00
CA VAL A 105 0.08 8.30 -4.28
C VAL A 105 -1.31 8.88 -4.46
N THR A 106 -1.42 10.19 -4.67
CA THR A 106 -2.71 10.87 -4.83
C THR A 106 -2.61 12.10 -5.71
N LYS A 107 -3.72 12.48 -6.34
CA LYS A 107 -3.89 13.80 -6.98
C LYS A 107 -4.58 14.81 -6.05
N GLN A 108 -5.06 14.37 -4.89
CA GLN A 108 -5.78 15.18 -3.91
C GLN A 108 -5.11 15.09 -2.54
N PRO A 109 -3.97 15.78 -2.33
CA PRO A 109 -3.17 15.63 -1.13
C PRO A 109 -3.75 16.31 0.11
N SER A 110 -4.65 17.29 -0.05
CA SER A 110 -5.10 18.17 1.04
C SER A 110 -5.64 17.42 2.24
N TRP A 111 -6.49 16.42 2.01
CA TRP A 111 -7.07 15.63 3.09
C TRP A 111 -5.98 14.93 3.93
N TYR A 112 -5.00 14.33 3.27
CA TYR A 112 -3.91 13.61 3.96
C TYR A 112 -3.02 14.55 4.74
N LEU A 113 -2.66 15.70 4.15
CA LEU A 113 -1.81 16.70 4.80
C LEU A 113 -2.51 17.33 6.02
N GLU A 114 -3.83 17.40 6.01
CA GLU A 114 -4.63 17.91 7.12
C GLU A 114 -4.80 16.88 8.24
N HIS A 115 -5.01 15.60 7.91
CA HIS A 115 -5.40 14.57 8.90
C HIS A 115 -4.23 13.71 9.41
N LEU A 116 -3.23 13.41 8.60
CA LEU A 116 -2.12 12.54 9.01
C LEU A 116 -1.28 13.09 10.16
N PRO A 117 -0.96 14.41 10.22
CA PRO A 117 -0.09 14.94 11.28
C PRO A 117 -0.60 14.72 12.70
N ASP A 118 -1.89 14.48 12.88
CA ASP A 118 -2.48 14.24 14.21
C ASP A 118 -2.09 12.89 14.82
N THR A 119 -1.79 11.90 13.96
CA THR A 119 -1.57 10.51 14.40
C THR A 119 -0.33 9.86 13.81
N TRP A 120 0.35 10.53 12.89
CA TRP A 120 1.54 10.06 12.20
C TRP A 120 2.68 11.06 12.38
N SER A 121 3.92 10.58 12.35
CA SER A 121 5.11 11.43 12.39
C SER A 121 5.76 11.58 11.01
N ASN A 122 6.63 12.57 10.87
CA ASN A 122 7.43 12.82 9.66
C ASN A 122 6.59 12.87 8.37
N VAL A 123 5.42 13.52 8.44
CA VAL A 123 4.57 13.67 7.26
C VAL A 123 5.25 14.59 6.25
N ALA A 124 5.51 14.07 5.06
CA ALA A 124 6.17 14.79 3.97
C ALA A 124 5.41 14.62 2.66
N GLN A 125 5.60 15.56 1.76
CA GLN A 125 4.98 15.56 0.42
C GLN A 125 6.02 15.85 -0.64
N GLU A 126 5.94 15.10 -1.73
CA GLU A 126 6.71 15.34 -2.96
C GLU A 126 5.80 15.34 -4.18
N LEU A 127 5.98 16.26 -5.10
CA LEU A 127 5.28 16.29 -6.38
C LEU A 127 6.11 15.60 -7.46
N VAL A 128 5.56 14.51 -8.03
CA VAL A 128 6.21 13.71 -9.06
C VAL A 128 5.28 13.52 -10.25
N LYS A 129 5.60 14.10 -11.39
CA LYS A 129 4.84 13.95 -12.65
C LYS A 129 3.33 14.20 -12.50
N GLY A 130 2.95 15.23 -11.76
CA GLY A 130 1.54 15.59 -11.53
C GLY A 130 0.82 14.79 -10.45
N TYR A 131 1.50 13.86 -9.80
CA TYR A 131 1.02 13.15 -8.61
C TYR A 131 1.73 13.64 -7.36
N HIS A 132 1.04 13.60 -6.24
CA HIS A 132 1.63 13.86 -4.94
C HIS A 132 1.94 12.53 -4.25
N LEU A 133 3.21 12.38 -3.84
CA LEU A 133 3.64 11.31 -2.95
C LEU A 133 3.57 11.84 -1.52
N ILE A 134 2.83 11.15 -0.66
CA ILE A 134 2.74 11.49 0.74
C ILE A 134 3.38 10.37 1.53
N GLU A 135 4.37 10.71 2.31
CA GLU A 135 5.07 9.82 3.22
C GLU A 135 4.69 10.14 4.65
N ALA A 136 4.47 9.13 5.47
CA ALA A 136 4.21 9.27 6.88
C ALA A 136 4.77 8.07 7.65
N VAL A 137 5.28 8.30 8.85
CA VAL A 137 5.85 7.25 9.69
C VAL A 137 4.89 6.91 10.82
N ARG A 138 4.66 5.60 11.03
CA ARG A 138 3.85 5.11 12.14
C ARG A 138 4.54 5.38 13.48
N THR A 139 3.88 6.11 14.33
CA THR A 139 4.30 6.33 15.72
C THR A 139 4.07 5.09 16.59
#